data_957eceaad2043cc8d592fe1070f16db8
#
_entry.id   957eceaad2043cc8d592fe1070f16db8
#
_cell.length_a   1.000
_cell.length_b   1.000
_cell.length_c   1.000
_cell.angle_alpha   90.00
_cell.angle_beta   90.00
_cell.angle_gamma   90.00
#
_symmetry.space_group_name_H-M   'P 1'
#
loop_
_entity.id
_entity.type
_entity.pdbx_description
1 polymer ?
#
loop_
_entity_poly.entity_id
_entity_poly.type
_entity_poly.pdbx_seq_one_letter_code
_entity_poly.pdbx_strand_id
1 'polypeptide(L)'
;MDRRGFIRSVAVAGAGAALAVSHRVACAEAEVAATTKRFSQQRWALDNIIRANGIDWDQPRSIYLSTPCGVEANADFAAIRARVQKMADIGPAFESTAKRREARARAAEADGNPVTARDNWYMAAIHYGAAEWPYDDSGPQHVELHNKKRECFSNYARLADHKIEAVSIPFKTKSIPGWFHLPPGYSGGKVPVVIAIPGMDSFKEINVALANDRWMQRSVAVLSIDGPGQYESPLLGVYVSMQNWIDAGPAVLDWLLRRPEIDGQRIGVSGASFGSFFGTILTANEPRIAATAVISTCLEPGCHTIFEEASPTFKKRFMWMSNYTDEAKFNEFAKTLTWEGHVEKIRTPYLVVAGEADELSPLEHTERMIGAMSGPRQLVIYADSRHSVGNVPAANLGPFPPTLVADWLVARLNGKPVNSERWFVEPTGRIVKTAL
;
A
#
# COMPACT_ATOMS: atom_id res chain seq x y z
N MET A 1 -12.78 13.42 -69.94
CA MET A 1 -13.82 14.39 -69.57
C MET A 1 -14.16 14.07 -68.10
N ASP A 2 -13.49 14.63 -67.24
CA ASP A 2 -13.56 15.86 -66.41
C ASP A 2 -14.95 16.14 -65.83
N ARG A 3 -15.05 16.11 -64.53
CA ARG A 3 -15.56 17.17 -63.66
C ARG A 3 -15.56 16.83 -62.20
N ARG A 4 -14.82 17.64 -61.51
CA ARG A 4 -14.68 17.79 -60.05
C ARG A 4 -16.01 18.14 -59.34
N GLY A 5 -16.22 17.57 -58.19
CA GLY A 5 -17.26 18.00 -57.24
C GLY A 5 -16.71 18.08 -55.82
N PHE A 6 -16.49 19.31 -55.36
CA PHE A 6 -15.96 19.69 -54.05
C PHE A 6 -17.13 19.65 -53.02
N ILE A 7 -17.00 18.81 -51.99
CA ILE A 7 -17.85 18.96 -50.79
C ILE A 7 -16.94 19.17 -49.60
N ARG A 8 -17.01 20.38 -49.02
CA ARG A 8 -16.42 20.74 -47.74
C ARG A 8 -17.22 20.10 -46.62
N SER A 9 -16.61 19.23 -45.82
CA SER A 9 -17.12 18.84 -44.50
C SER A 9 -16.33 19.56 -43.44
N VAL A 10 -17.02 20.37 -42.68
CA VAL A 10 -16.51 21.04 -41.48
C VAL A 10 -16.37 20.00 -40.38
N ALA A 11 -15.15 19.65 -40.02
CA ALA A 11 -14.88 18.84 -38.83
C ALA A 11 -14.77 19.78 -37.64
N VAL A 12 -15.74 19.67 -36.74
CA VAL A 12 -15.65 20.26 -35.40
C VAL A 12 -14.73 19.38 -34.59
N ALA A 13 -13.49 19.83 -34.41
CA ALA A 13 -12.54 19.18 -33.50
C ALA A 13 -12.86 19.57 -32.06
N GLY A 14 -13.52 18.69 -31.35
CA GLY A 14 -13.63 18.74 -29.89
C GLY A 14 -12.32 18.20 -29.29
N ALA A 15 -11.35 19.09 -29.06
CA ALA A 15 -10.11 18.73 -28.37
C ALA A 15 -10.37 18.64 -26.87
N GLY A 16 -10.75 17.48 -26.41
CA GLY A 16 -10.61 17.08 -25.01
C GLY A 16 -9.16 16.67 -24.73
N ALA A 17 -8.29 17.63 -24.49
CA ALA A 17 -6.92 17.36 -24.05
C ALA A 17 -6.96 16.88 -22.60
N ALA A 18 -7.03 15.57 -22.40
CA ALA A 18 -6.64 14.96 -21.14
C ALA A 18 -5.11 15.15 -21.02
N LEU A 19 -4.70 16.15 -20.25
CA LEU A 19 -3.31 16.35 -19.84
C LEU A 19 -2.92 15.14 -18.97
N ALA A 20 -2.38 14.11 -19.58
CA ALA A 20 -1.62 13.09 -18.89
C ALA A 20 -0.36 13.77 -18.33
N VAL A 21 -0.42 14.17 -17.06
CA VAL A 21 0.74 14.68 -16.31
C VAL A 21 1.70 13.53 -16.11
N SER A 22 2.55 13.27 -17.10
CA SER A 22 3.66 12.34 -16.96
C SER A 22 4.78 13.02 -16.16
N HIS A 23 4.68 13.01 -14.83
CA HIS A 23 5.81 13.36 -13.98
C HIS A 23 6.82 12.21 -14.06
N ARG A 24 7.78 12.31 -14.98
CA ARG A 24 8.99 11.48 -14.93
C ARG A 24 9.80 11.96 -13.72
N VAL A 25 10.09 11.06 -12.80
CA VAL A 25 11.07 11.32 -11.74
C VAL A 25 12.42 11.51 -12.40
N ALA A 26 13.04 12.69 -12.23
CA ALA A 26 14.38 12.96 -12.74
C ALA A 26 15.41 12.29 -11.83
N CYS A 27 16.50 11.76 -12.41
CA CYS A 27 17.64 11.27 -11.64
C CYS A 27 18.21 12.40 -10.78
N ALA A 28 18.21 12.22 -9.45
CA ALA A 28 19.06 12.98 -8.56
C ALA A 28 20.51 12.47 -8.64
N GLU A 29 21.49 13.31 -8.32
CA GLU A 29 22.87 12.86 -8.13
C GLU A 29 22.91 11.71 -7.12
N ALA A 30 23.80 10.73 -7.32
CA ALA A 30 23.86 9.52 -6.53
C ALA A 30 24.06 9.88 -5.03
N GLU A 31 22.98 9.87 -4.29
CA GLU A 31 22.99 10.00 -2.83
C GLU A 31 23.67 8.75 -2.23
N VAL A 32 24.50 8.95 -1.21
CA VAL A 32 25.13 7.82 -0.49
C VAL A 32 24.00 7.00 0.14
N ALA A 33 23.83 5.77 -0.33
CA ALA A 33 22.79 4.89 0.19
C ALA A 33 22.94 4.72 1.71
N ALA A 34 21.85 4.90 2.44
CA ALA A 34 21.83 4.67 3.87
C ALA A 34 22.29 3.24 4.21
N THR A 35 23.08 3.08 5.26
CA THR A 35 23.45 1.77 5.79
C THR A 35 23.46 1.80 7.31
N THR A 36 23.23 0.64 7.94
CA THR A 36 23.34 0.50 9.39
C THR A 36 24.48 -0.41 9.75
N LYS A 37 25.03 -0.22 10.96
CA LYS A 37 26.08 -1.11 11.49
C LYS A 37 25.60 -2.56 11.49
N ARG A 38 24.38 -2.80 11.94
CA ARG A 38 23.76 -4.14 12.01
C ARG A 38 23.59 -4.76 10.62
N PHE A 39 23.09 -4.01 9.62
CA PHE A 39 22.97 -4.50 8.25
C PHE A 39 24.32 -4.91 7.66
N SER A 40 25.36 -4.07 7.86
CA SER A 40 26.70 -4.34 7.35
C SER A 40 27.33 -5.59 8.00
N GLN A 41 27.18 -5.73 9.32
CA GLN A 41 27.73 -6.86 10.07
C GLN A 41 26.98 -8.17 9.83
N GLN A 42 25.68 -8.14 9.61
CA GLN A 42 24.84 -9.33 9.44
C GLN A 42 24.58 -9.70 7.97
N ARG A 43 25.18 -9.01 7.00
CA ARG A 43 24.94 -9.24 5.58
C ARG A 43 25.13 -10.70 5.17
N TRP A 44 26.16 -11.36 5.65
CA TRP A 44 26.44 -12.76 5.33
C TRP A 44 25.38 -13.72 5.92
N ALA A 45 24.88 -13.43 7.13
CA ALA A 45 23.82 -14.22 7.76
C ALA A 45 22.51 -14.05 6.98
N LEU A 46 22.19 -12.81 6.58
CA LEU A 46 21.03 -12.49 5.75
C LEU A 46 21.05 -13.27 4.43
N ASP A 47 22.17 -13.29 3.71
CA ASP A 47 22.30 -14.04 2.46
C ASP A 47 22.14 -15.56 2.67
N ASN A 48 22.56 -16.11 3.82
CA ASN A 48 22.32 -17.52 4.15
C ASN A 48 20.85 -17.82 4.47
N ILE A 49 20.18 -16.92 5.17
CA ILE A 49 18.74 -17.04 5.48
C ILE A 49 17.93 -16.94 4.17
N ILE A 50 18.27 -16.01 3.28
CA ILE A 50 17.64 -15.87 1.97
C ILE A 50 17.87 -17.15 1.12
N ARG A 51 19.05 -17.74 1.15
CA ARG A 51 19.32 -19.01 0.43
C ARG A 51 18.40 -20.13 0.90
N ALA A 52 18.07 -20.19 2.20
CA ALA A 52 17.20 -21.20 2.77
C ALA A 52 15.71 -20.93 2.47
N ASN A 53 15.27 -19.66 2.51
CA ASN A 53 13.85 -19.29 2.50
C ASN A 53 13.43 -18.53 1.23
N GLY A 54 14.35 -18.16 0.35
CA GLY A 54 14.08 -17.33 -0.83
C GLY A 54 13.62 -15.92 -0.43
N ILE A 55 12.67 -15.37 -1.19
CA ILE A 55 12.12 -14.02 -0.95
C ILE A 55 11.23 -13.92 0.30
N ASP A 56 10.91 -15.04 0.91
CA ASP A 56 10.02 -15.12 2.08
C ASP A 56 10.79 -15.18 3.41
N TRP A 57 12.05 -14.76 3.44
CA TRP A 57 12.94 -14.96 4.61
C TRP A 57 12.51 -14.18 5.87
N ASP A 58 11.86 -13.04 5.72
CA ASP A 58 11.45 -12.15 6.83
C ASP A 58 9.95 -11.81 6.78
N GLN A 59 9.32 -11.88 5.60
CA GLN A 59 7.90 -11.69 5.37
C GLN A 59 7.41 -12.59 4.24
N PRO A 60 6.16 -13.06 4.20
CA PRO A 60 5.66 -13.94 3.14
C PRO A 60 5.38 -13.17 1.83
N ARG A 61 6.45 -12.62 1.24
CA ARG A 61 6.38 -11.77 0.04
C ARG A 61 5.75 -12.47 -1.15
N SER A 62 6.06 -13.75 -1.33
CA SER A 62 5.45 -14.55 -2.42
C SER A 62 3.93 -14.59 -2.29
N ILE A 63 3.38 -14.54 -1.07
CA ILE A 63 1.93 -14.58 -0.82
C ILE A 63 1.31 -13.22 -1.03
N TYR A 64 1.76 -12.18 -0.29
CA TYR A 64 1.07 -10.89 -0.34
C TYR A 64 1.25 -10.16 -1.68
N LEU A 65 2.31 -10.45 -2.45
CA LEU A 65 2.50 -9.90 -3.80
C LEU A 65 1.76 -10.71 -4.87
N SER A 66 1.62 -12.05 -4.72
CA SER A 66 0.88 -12.86 -5.69
C SER A 66 -0.64 -12.75 -5.52
N THR A 67 -1.12 -12.59 -4.30
CA THR A 67 -2.56 -12.52 -4.00
C THR A 67 -3.30 -11.49 -4.86
N PRO A 68 -2.85 -10.24 -5.00
CA PRO A 68 -3.52 -9.26 -5.86
C PRO A 68 -3.43 -9.58 -7.36
N CYS A 69 -2.45 -10.39 -7.78
CA CYS A 69 -2.27 -10.81 -9.17
C CYS A 69 -3.16 -11.99 -9.57
N GLY A 70 -3.58 -12.80 -8.60
CA GLY A 70 -4.34 -14.04 -8.84
C GLY A 70 -3.46 -15.24 -9.17
N VAL A 71 -4.14 -16.38 -9.44
CA VAL A 71 -3.51 -17.68 -9.61
C VAL A 71 -2.51 -17.75 -10.77
N GLU A 72 -2.69 -16.94 -11.81
CA GLU A 72 -1.80 -16.92 -12.98
C GLU A 72 -0.38 -16.50 -12.63
N ALA A 73 -0.19 -15.68 -11.57
CA ALA A 73 1.12 -15.26 -11.11
C ALA A 73 1.89 -16.30 -10.29
N ASN A 74 1.26 -17.40 -9.87
CA ASN A 74 1.90 -18.38 -8.98
C ASN A 74 3.22 -18.94 -9.56
N ALA A 75 3.27 -19.22 -10.86
CA ALA A 75 4.47 -19.72 -11.53
C ALA A 75 5.61 -18.68 -11.54
N ASP A 76 5.28 -17.39 -11.64
CA ASP A 76 6.26 -16.30 -11.58
C ASP A 76 6.92 -16.25 -10.19
N PHE A 77 6.12 -16.27 -9.13
CA PHE A 77 6.63 -16.23 -7.75
C PHE A 77 7.41 -17.49 -7.39
N ALA A 78 6.97 -18.66 -7.84
CA ALA A 78 7.72 -19.91 -7.69
C ALA A 78 9.10 -19.82 -8.37
N ALA A 79 9.17 -19.29 -9.60
CA ALA A 79 10.41 -19.10 -10.32
C ALA A 79 11.34 -18.06 -9.67
N ILE A 80 10.79 -16.95 -9.17
CA ILE A 80 11.54 -15.93 -8.42
C ILE A 80 12.11 -16.54 -7.14
N ARG A 81 11.28 -17.24 -6.36
CA ARG A 81 11.72 -17.90 -5.12
C ARG A 81 12.88 -18.87 -5.36
N ALA A 82 12.84 -19.64 -6.44
CA ALA A 82 13.92 -20.59 -6.80
C ALA A 82 15.22 -19.89 -7.23
N ARG A 83 15.15 -18.68 -7.78
CA ARG A 83 16.30 -17.93 -8.28
C ARG A 83 17.00 -17.11 -7.21
N VAL A 84 16.26 -16.62 -6.22
CA VAL A 84 16.78 -15.72 -5.18
C VAL A 84 17.53 -16.53 -4.15
N GLN A 85 18.88 -16.38 -4.15
CA GLN A 85 19.80 -17.06 -3.24
C GLN A 85 20.49 -16.10 -2.27
N LYS A 86 20.43 -14.79 -2.54
CA LYS A 86 21.00 -13.71 -1.74
C LYS A 86 20.30 -12.40 -2.03
N MET A 87 20.53 -11.40 -1.20
CA MET A 87 19.89 -10.08 -1.30
C MET A 87 20.02 -9.44 -2.70
N ALA A 88 21.22 -9.55 -3.30
CA ALA A 88 21.49 -8.96 -4.60
C ALA A 88 20.73 -9.60 -5.77
N ASP A 89 20.14 -10.78 -5.59
CA ASP A 89 19.39 -11.48 -6.63
C ASP A 89 17.93 -10.99 -6.73
N ILE A 90 17.40 -10.32 -5.69
CA ILE A 90 15.99 -9.97 -5.56
C ILE A 90 15.55 -9.02 -6.69
N GLY A 91 16.18 -7.86 -6.80
CA GLY A 91 15.83 -6.88 -7.85
C GLY A 91 15.87 -7.49 -9.27
N PRO A 92 17.01 -8.10 -9.69
CA PRO A 92 17.11 -8.74 -11.01
C PRO A 92 16.09 -9.87 -11.26
N ALA A 93 15.75 -10.67 -10.26
CA ALA A 93 14.78 -11.75 -10.39
C ALA A 93 13.36 -11.22 -10.68
N PHE A 94 12.93 -10.22 -9.91
CA PHE A 94 11.65 -9.55 -10.13
C PHE A 94 11.62 -8.76 -11.45
N GLU A 95 12.66 -7.98 -11.75
CA GLU A 95 12.77 -7.21 -12.99
C GLU A 95 12.69 -8.11 -14.24
N SER A 96 13.42 -9.23 -14.24
CA SER A 96 13.36 -10.22 -15.34
C SER A 96 11.95 -10.77 -15.54
N THR A 97 11.21 -10.98 -14.46
CA THR A 97 9.81 -11.46 -14.53
C THR A 97 8.88 -10.35 -15.01
N ALA A 98 9.05 -9.13 -14.52
CA ALA A 98 8.32 -7.96 -14.97
C ALA A 98 8.45 -7.74 -16.48
N LYS A 99 9.67 -7.80 -17.01
CA LYS A 99 9.95 -7.69 -18.45
C LYS A 99 9.22 -8.76 -19.29
N ARG A 100 9.14 -10.00 -18.79
CA ARG A 100 8.38 -11.06 -19.50
C ARG A 100 6.88 -10.76 -19.50
N ARG A 101 6.31 -10.32 -18.37
CA ARG A 101 4.90 -9.94 -18.29
C ARG A 101 4.59 -8.72 -19.16
N GLU A 102 5.45 -7.71 -19.17
CA GLU A 102 5.35 -6.56 -20.05
C GLU A 102 5.35 -6.97 -21.54
N ALA A 103 6.29 -7.84 -21.97
CA ALA A 103 6.34 -8.34 -23.33
C ALA A 103 5.07 -9.11 -23.73
N ARG A 104 4.54 -9.94 -22.81
CA ARG A 104 3.29 -10.67 -23.03
C ARG A 104 2.08 -9.73 -23.12
N ALA A 105 2.05 -8.67 -22.30
CA ALA A 105 0.99 -7.68 -22.37
C ALA A 105 0.97 -6.98 -23.73
N ARG A 106 2.14 -6.55 -24.24
CA ARG A 106 2.29 -5.91 -25.56
C ARG A 106 1.87 -6.85 -26.69
N ALA A 107 2.27 -8.13 -26.63
CA ALA A 107 1.87 -9.13 -27.62
C ALA A 107 0.35 -9.35 -27.60
N ALA A 108 -0.24 -9.47 -26.42
CA ALA A 108 -1.69 -9.65 -26.27
C ALA A 108 -2.49 -8.45 -26.83
N GLU A 109 -2.01 -7.21 -26.64
CA GLU A 109 -2.63 -6.04 -27.28
C GLU A 109 -2.53 -6.09 -28.79
N ALA A 110 -1.37 -6.45 -29.34
CA ALA A 110 -1.18 -6.59 -30.78
C ALA A 110 -2.09 -7.66 -31.39
N ASP A 111 -2.35 -8.72 -30.64
CA ASP A 111 -3.25 -9.84 -31.03
C ASP A 111 -4.75 -9.53 -30.80
N GLY A 112 -5.10 -8.35 -30.28
CA GLY A 112 -6.48 -7.96 -30.00
C GLY A 112 -7.11 -8.62 -28.77
N ASN A 113 -6.29 -9.04 -27.79
CA ASN A 113 -6.69 -9.67 -26.54
C ASN A 113 -6.58 -8.72 -25.33
N PRO A 114 -7.46 -7.72 -25.19
CA PRO A 114 -7.30 -6.64 -24.20
C PRO A 114 -7.38 -7.12 -22.74
N VAL A 115 -8.13 -8.19 -22.44
CA VAL A 115 -8.20 -8.77 -21.08
C VAL A 115 -6.87 -9.40 -20.68
N THR A 116 -6.29 -10.21 -21.57
CA THR A 116 -4.96 -10.80 -21.35
C THR A 116 -3.89 -9.72 -21.22
N ALA A 117 -3.97 -8.67 -22.02
CA ALA A 117 -3.06 -7.55 -21.96
C ALA A 117 -3.18 -6.81 -20.62
N ARG A 118 -4.41 -6.47 -20.19
CA ARG A 118 -4.73 -5.84 -18.91
C ARG A 118 -4.09 -6.59 -17.74
N ASP A 119 -4.34 -7.89 -17.66
CA ASP A 119 -3.89 -8.71 -16.54
C ASP A 119 -2.35 -8.81 -16.51
N ASN A 120 -1.70 -8.93 -17.67
CA ASN A 120 -0.24 -8.94 -17.74
C ASN A 120 0.40 -7.56 -17.48
N TRP A 121 -0.25 -6.45 -17.83
CA TRP A 121 0.20 -5.11 -17.45
C TRP A 121 0.17 -4.91 -15.93
N TYR A 122 -0.90 -5.36 -15.26
CA TYR A 122 -0.99 -5.33 -13.80
C TYR A 122 0.14 -6.14 -13.16
N MET A 123 0.30 -7.42 -13.57
CA MET A 123 1.35 -8.29 -13.04
C MET A 123 2.75 -7.72 -13.29
N ALA A 124 2.99 -7.13 -14.47
CA ALA A 124 4.26 -6.45 -14.75
C ALA A 124 4.52 -5.30 -13.77
N ALA A 125 3.51 -4.46 -13.50
CA ALA A 125 3.62 -3.36 -12.54
C ALA A 125 3.95 -3.86 -11.13
N ILE A 126 3.29 -4.93 -10.66
CA ILE A 126 3.55 -5.52 -9.34
C ILE A 126 4.99 -6.07 -9.27
N HIS A 127 5.46 -6.75 -10.30
CA HIS A 127 6.83 -7.26 -10.32
C HIS A 127 7.89 -6.14 -10.41
N TYR A 128 7.65 -5.05 -11.16
CA TYR A 128 8.53 -3.89 -11.15
C TYR A 128 8.56 -3.22 -9.75
N GLY A 129 7.40 -3.07 -9.09
CA GLY A 129 7.34 -2.54 -7.73
C GLY A 129 8.09 -3.41 -6.72
N ALA A 130 8.00 -4.72 -6.85
CA ALA A 130 8.78 -5.65 -6.02
C ALA A 130 10.29 -5.60 -6.35
N ALA A 131 10.66 -5.29 -7.60
CA ALA A 131 12.06 -5.11 -7.99
C ALA A 131 12.69 -3.84 -7.39
N GLU A 132 11.89 -2.80 -7.08
CA GLU A 132 12.35 -1.58 -6.39
C GLU A 132 12.75 -1.85 -4.92
N TRP A 133 12.16 -2.87 -4.28
CA TRP A 133 12.27 -3.06 -2.84
C TRP A 133 13.71 -3.14 -2.30
N PRO A 134 14.71 -3.78 -2.97
CA PRO A 134 16.09 -3.84 -2.47
C PRO A 134 16.86 -2.51 -2.55
N TYR A 135 16.32 -1.50 -3.23
CA TYR A 135 16.98 -0.23 -3.44
C TYR A 135 16.50 0.80 -2.41
N ASP A 136 17.38 1.15 -1.45
CA ASP A 136 17.16 2.16 -0.43
C ASP A 136 17.97 3.42 -0.76
N ASP A 137 17.77 3.91 -1.99
CA ASP A 137 18.39 5.11 -2.55
C ASP A 137 17.51 5.70 -3.65
N SER A 138 17.84 6.87 -4.16
CA SER A 138 17.17 7.50 -5.31
C SER A 138 18.01 7.42 -6.59
N GLY A 139 18.83 6.36 -6.69
CA GLY A 139 19.73 6.15 -7.82
C GLY A 139 19.01 5.80 -9.14
N PRO A 140 19.75 5.83 -10.28
CA PRO A 140 19.17 5.64 -11.61
C PRO A 140 18.41 4.33 -11.78
N GLN A 141 18.91 3.23 -11.20
CA GLN A 141 18.26 1.92 -11.30
C GLN A 141 16.90 1.89 -10.58
N HIS A 142 16.81 2.49 -9.37
CA HIS A 142 15.55 2.61 -8.65
C HIS A 142 14.54 3.45 -9.43
N VAL A 143 14.97 4.62 -9.93
CA VAL A 143 14.13 5.52 -10.72
C VAL A 143 13.64 4.85 -12.02
N GLU A 144 14.49 4.06 -12.69
CA GLU A 144 14.10 3.31 -13.89
C GLU A 144 13.02 2.27 -13.59
N LEU A 145 13.19 1.45 -12.57
CA LEU A 145 12.22 0.44 -12.13
C LEU A 145 10.89 1.10 -11.76
N HIS A 146 10.95 2.21 -11.02
CA HIS A 146 9.79 2.99 -10.65
C HIS A 146 9.03 3.53 -11.87
N ASN A 147 9.73 4.11 -12.85
CA ASN A 147 9.10 4.61 -14.07
C ASN A 147 8.46 3.47 -14.86
N LYS A 148 9.09 2.29 -14.90
CA LYS A 148 8.54 1.07 -15.53
C LYS A 148 7.28 0.58 -14.81
N LYS A 149 7.27 0.56 -13.47
CA LYS A 149 6.07 0.25 -12.69
C LYS A 149 4.91 1.16 -13.08
N ARG A 150 5.14 2.48 -13.07
CA ARG A 150 4.12 3.48 -13.42
C ARG A 150 3.62 3.34 -14.85
N GLU A 151 4.51 3.10 -15.82
CA GLU A 151 4.15 2.84 -17.23
C GLU A 151 3.22 1.63 -17.33
N CYS A 152 3.60 0.50 -16.72
CA CYS A 152 2.82 -0.73 -16.75
C CYS A 152 1.46 -0.54 -16.06
N PHE A 153 1.41 0.11 -14.89
CA PHE A 153 0.15 0.35 -14.20
C PHE A 153 -0.76 1.35 -14.95
N SER A 154 -0.20 2.33 -15.65
CA SER A 154 -0.97 3.23 -16.52
C SER A 154 -1.61 2.48 -17.69
N ASN A 155 -0.89 1.50 -18.27
CA ASN A 155 -1.44 0.63 -19.31
C ASN A 155 -2.54 -0.30 -18.77
N TYR A 156 -2.35 -0.83 -17.55
CA TYR A 156 -3.41 -1.54 -16.86
C TYR A 156 -4.65 -0.66 -16.66
N ALA A 157 -4.46 0.56 -16.14
CA ALA A 157 -5.55 1.50 -15.86
C ALA A 157 -6.37 1.84 -17.11
N ARG A 158 -5.73 1.94 -18.27
CA ARG A 158 -6.39 2.18 -19.57
C ARG A 158 -7.30 1.03 -20.00
N LEU A 159 -6.96 -0.22 -19.62
CA LEU A 159 -7.69 -1.44 -20.00
C LEU A 159 -8.58 -1.98 -18.88
N ALA A 160 -8.58 -1.36 -17.72
CA ALA A 160 -9.35 -1.79 -16.56
C ALA A 160 -10.86 -1.71 -16.82
N ASP A 161 -11.64 -2.54 -16.12
CA ASP A 161 -13.10 -2.57 -16.17
C ASP A 161 -13.77 -1.47 -15.32
N HIS A 162 -12.96 -0.64 -14.69
CA HIS A 162 -13.38 0.50 -13.88
C HIS A 162 -12.47 1.71 -14.13
N LYS A 163 -12.94 2.90 -13.78
CA LYS A 163 -12.15 4.13 -13.97
C LYS A 163 -11.02 4.20 -12.95
N ILE A 164 -9.80 4.35 -13.46
CA ILE A 164 -8.57 4.56 -12.66
C ILE A 164 -7.91 5.85 -13.14
N GLU A 165 -7.55 6.71 -12.21
CA GLU A 165 -6.91 8.00 -12.47
C GLU A 165 -5.60 8.10 -11.68
N ALA A 166 -4.49 8.42 -12.36
CA ALA A 166 -3.26 8.80 -11.70
C ALA A 166 -3.44 10.19 -11.08
N VAL A 167 -3.16 10.32 -9.78
CA VAL A 167 -3.34 11.56 -9.05
C VAL A 167 -2.06 12.07 -8.41
N SER A 168 -1.97 13.38 -8.33
CA SER A 168 -0.87 14.10 -7.69
C SER A 168 -1.50 15.11 -6.74
N ILE A 169 -1.56 14.78 -5.45
CA ILE A 169 -2.21 15.60 -4.44
C ILE A 169 -1.24 16.68 -3.97
N PRO A 170 -1.56 17.96 -4.12
CA PRO A 170 -0.67 19.04 -3.66
C PRO A 170 -0.33 18.89 -2.17
N PHE A 171 0.96 18.88 -1.86
CA PHE A 171 1.47 18.74 -0.51
C PHE A 171 2.69 19.64 -0.30
N LYS A 172 2.53 20.73 0.46
CA LYS A 172 3.56 21.74 0.63
C LYS A 172 4.06 22.25 -0.74
N THR A 173 5.36 22.17 -1.02
CA THR A 173 5.95 22.51 -2.32
C THR A 173 6.06 21.30 -3.28
N LYS A 174 5.52 20.15 -2.90
CA LYS A 174 5.60 18.86 -3.57
C LYS A 174 4.22 18.28 -3.79
N SER A 175 4.14 16.96 -3.97
CA SER A 175 2.85 16.25 -4.06
C SER A 175 2.94 14.86 -3.45
N ILE A 176 1.80 14.34 -3.00
CA ILE A 176 1.59 12.95 -2.64
C ILE A 176 1.02 12.23 -3.86
N PRO A 177 1.69 11.19 -4.38
CA PRO A 177 1.22 10.43 -5.53
C PRO A 177 0.17 9.40 -5.13
N GLY A 178 -0.78 9.13 -6.02
CA GLY A 178 -1.82 8.14 -5.78
C GLY A 178 -2.47 7.61 -7.05
N TRP A 179 -3.31 6.60 -6.87
CA TRP A 179 -4.27 6.09 -7.84
C TRP A 179 -5.67 6.24 -7.26
N PHE A 180 -6.54 6.89 -8.00
CA PHE A 180 -7.95 7.04 -7.64
C PHE A 180 -8.79 6.10 -8.49
N HIS A 181 -9.52 5.19 -7.81
CA HIS A 181 -10.36 4.18 -8.42
C HIS A 181 -11.82 4.46 -8.14
N LEU A 182 -12.66 4.49 -9.16
CA LEU A 182 -14.12 4.45 -9.01
C LEU A 182 -14.62 3.02 -9.19
N PRO A 183 -15.69 2.60 -8.48
CA PRO A 183 -16.18 1.23 -8.59
C PRO A 183 -16.68 0.90 -10.00
N PRO A 184 -16.58 -0.37 -10.44
CA PRO A 184 -17.10 -0.82 -11.72
C PRO A 184 -18.56 -0.41 -11.91
N GLY A 185 -18.91 0.01 -13.13
CA GLY A 185 -20.28 0.45 -13.45
C GLY A 185 -20.68 1.81 -12.84
N TYR A 186 -19.75 2.58 -12.27
CA TYR A 186 -20.04 3.91 -11.77
C TYR A 186 -20.62 4.79 -12.89
N SER A 187 -21.87 5.23 -12.71
CA SER A 187 -22.63 6.03 -13.69
C SER A 187 -22.99 7.43 -13.18
N GLY A 188 -22.48 7.82 -12.03
CA GLY A 188 -22.73 9.12 -11.39
C GLY A 188 -23.20 9.00 -9.94
N GLY A 189 -23.38 10.16 -9.31
CA GLY A 189 -23.74 10.24 -7.88
C GLY A 189 -22.53 10.18 -6.96
N LYS A 190 -22.80 10.27 -5.65
CA LYS A 190 -21.76 10.27 -4.62
C LYS A 190 -21.57 8.89 -4.02
N VAL A 191 -20.33 8.42 -3.97
CA VAL A 191 -19.94 7.13 -3.38
C VAL A 191 -19.04 7.33 -2.16
N PRO A 192 -19.02 6.39 -1.21
CA PRO A 192 -18.02 6.38 -0.15
C PRO A 192 -16.63 6.15 -0.73
N VAL A 193 -15.58 6.61 -0.02
CA VAL A 193 -14.20 6.40 -0.42
C VAL A 193 -13.37 5.88 0.74
N VAL A 194 -12.43 4.99 0.41
CA VAL A 194 -11.40 4.52 1.32
C VAL A 194 -10.04 5.05 0.88
N ILE A 195 -9.34 5.74 1.78
CA ILE A 195 -7.92 6.07 1.64
C ILE A 195 -7.15 4.83 2.04
N ALA A 196 -6.48 4.19 1.07
CA ALA A 196 -5.71 2.98 1.29
C ALA A 196 -4.21 3.32 1.40
N ILE A 197 -3.63 2.99 2.56
CA ILE A 197 -2.24 3.31 2.92
C ILE A 197 -1.44 2.02 3.02
N PRO A 198 -0.47 1.78 2.12
CA PRO A 198 0.35 0.56 2.14
C PRO A 198 1.33 0.55 3.33
N GLY A 199 1.92 -0.62 3.58
CA GLY A 199 3.02 -0.77 4.53
C GLY A 199 4.35 -0.24 4.00
N MET A 200 5.43 -0.51 4.74
CA MET A 200 6.79 -0.13 4.36
C MET A 200 7.27 -0.89 3.11
N ASP A 201 6.88 -2.15 2.98
CA ASP A 201 7.32 -3.08 1.93
C ASP A 201 6.29 -3.22 0.78
N SER A 202 5.26 -2.38 0.79
CA SER A 202 4.20 -2.41 -0.23
C SER A 202 3.92 -1.00 -0.76
N PHE A 203 3.30 -0.93 -1.90
CA PHE A 203 3.11 0.29 -2.69
C PHE A 203 1.65 0.44 -3.13
N LYS A 204 1.25 1.66 -3.51
CA LYS A 204 -0.13 2.01 -3.83
C LYS A 204 -0.80 1.13 -4.91
N GLU A 205 -0.04 0.58 -5.84
CA GLU A 205 -0.57 -0.22 -6.95
C GLU A 205 -1.20 -1.54 -6.49
N ILE A 206 -0.85 -2.07 -5.31
CA ILE A 206 -1.41 -3.36 -4.83
C ILE A 206 -2.69 -3.23 -4.02
N ASN A 207 -3.08 -2.04 -3.59
CA ASN A 207 -4.22 -1.85 -2.69
C ASN A 207 -5.58 -2.12 -3.34
N VAL A 208 -5.66 -2.01 -4.70
CA VAL A 208 -6.79 -2.48 -5.49
C VAL A 208 -6.31 -3.65 -6.34
N ALA A 209 -6.74 -4.85 -5.98
CA ALA A 209 -6.26 -6.07 -6.58
C ALA A 209 -6.90 -6.34 -7.96
N LEU A 210 -6.14 -6.90 -8.89
CA LEU A 210 -6.69 -7.44 -10.14
C LEU A 210 -7.64 -8.61 -9.84
N ALA A 211 -7.24 -9.49 -8.92
CA ALA A 211 -8.01 -10.66 -8.54
C ALA A 211 -8.58 -10.51 -7.12
N ASN A 212 -9.87 -10.81 -6.96
CA ASN A 212 -10.55 -10.82 -5.66
C ASN A 212 -10.44 -9.50 -4.88
N ASP A 213 -10.52 -8.38 -5.59
CA ASP A 213 -10.52 -7.08 -4.94
C ASP A 213 -11.63 -6.97 -3.88
N ARG A 214 -11.32 -6.30 -2.76
CA ARG A 214 -12.24 -6.19 -1.63
C ARG A 214 -13.11 -4.94 -1.69
N TRP A 215 -12.65 -3.88 -2.33
CA TRP A 215 -13.28 -2.57 -2.31
C TRP A 215 -14.23 -2.36 -3.47
N MET A 216 -13.78 -2.65 -4.68
CA MET A 216 -14.55 -2.45 -5.91
C MET A 216 -15.86 -3.25 -5.90
N GLN A 217 -15.83 -4.50 -5.38
CA GLN A 217 -17.01 -5.35 -5.23
C GLN A 217 -18.03 -4.82 -4.20
N ARG A 218 -17.63 -3.85 -3.35
CA ARG A 218 -18.49 -3.22 -2.34
C ARG A 218 -18.95 -1.81 -2.73
N SER A 219 -18.78 -1.45 -3.99
CA SER A 219 -19.19 -0.14 -4.54
C SER A 219 -18.57 1.05 -3.78
N VAL A 220 -17.30 0.91 -3.38
CA VAL A 220 -16.53 1.94 -2.68
C VAL A 220 -15.43 2.43 -3.60
N ALA A 221 -15.26 3.76 -3.72
CA ALA A 221 -14.09 4.33 -4.36
C ALA A 221 -12.85 4.11 -3.49
N VAL A 222 -11.69 4.02 -4.12
CA VAL A 222 -10.40 3.90 -3.41
C VAL A 222 -9.46 5.00 -3.87
N LEU A 223 -8.92 5.73 -2.91
CA LEU A 223 -7.73 6.56 -3.10
C LEU A 223 -6.54 5.82 -2.50
N SER A 224 -5.76 5.16 -3.34
CA SER A 224 -4.54 4.47 -2.94
C SER A 224 -3.35 5.42 -3.08
N ILE A 225 -2.65 5.71 -1.98
CA ILE A 225 -1.54 6.67 -1.94
C ILE A 225 -0.23 6.01 -1.52
N ASP A 226 0.87 6.51 -2.07
CA ASP A 226 2.18 6.43 -1.41
C ASP A 226 2.36 7.73 -0.62
N GLY A 227 1.98 7.71 0.66
CA GLY A 227 2.05 8.88 1.53
C GLY A 227 3.50 9.26 1.88
N PRO A 228 3.73 10.27 2.76
CA PRO A 228 5.08 10.72 3.08
C PRO A 228 6.01 9.58 3.47
N GLY A 229 7.12 9.41 2.73
CA GLY A 229 8.11 8.36 2.91
C GLY A 229 7.81 7.03 2.24
N GLN A 230 6.64 6.82 1.66
CA GLN A 230 6.30 5.55 1.01
C GLN A 230 6.67 5.56 -0.47
N TYR A 231 7.32 4.52 -0.93
CA TYR A 231 7.76 4.19 -2.30
C TYR A 231 8.05 5.39 -3.23
N GLU A 232 7.04 5.94 -3.94
CA GLU A 232 7.24 7.06 -4.87
C GLU A 232 7.55 8.37 -4.14
N SER A 233 7.02 8.56 -2.94
CA SER A 233 7.12 9.83 -2.22
C SER A 233 8.57 10.25 -1.91
N PRO A 234 9.50 9.40 -1.44
CA PRO A 234 10.90 9.77 -1.28
C PRO A 234 11.58 10.19 -2.59
N LEU A 235 11.25 9.54 -3.71
CA LEU A 235 11.76 9.92 -5.04
C LEU A 235 11.28 11.32 -5.46
N LEU A 236 10.16 11.79 -4.91
CA LEU A 236 9.62 13.14 -5.06
C LEU A 236 10.11 14.11 -3.96
N GLY A 237 10.95 13.64 -3.03
CA GLY A 237 11.45 14.42 -1.90
C GLY A 237 10.40 14.66 -0.80
N VAL A 238 9.43 13.76 -0.66
CA VAL A 238 8.43 13.75 0.41
C VAL A 238 8.75 12.60 1.37
N TYR A 239 9.37 12.91 2.49
CA TYR A 239 9.88 11.93 3.44
C TYR A 239 8.98 11.74 4.65
N VAL A 240 9.14 10.60 5.34
CA VAL A 240 8.43 10.31 6.59
C VAL A 240 8.83 11.27 7.70
N SER A 241 7.86 11.81 8.37
CA SER A 241 7.93 12.39 9.72
C SER A 241 6.54 12.45 10.32
N MET A 242 6.43 12.56 11.66
CA MET A 242 5.13 12.74 12.32
C MET A 242 4.38 13.94 11.75
N GLN A 243 5.06 15.09 11.60
CA GLN A 243 4.44 16.30 11.07
C GLN A 243 3.95 16.13 9.62
N ASN A 244 4.72 15.44 8.77
CA ASN A 244 4.29 15.21 7.38
C ASN A 244 3.04 14.33 7.32
N TRP A 245 2.88 13.34 8.20
CA TRP A 245 1.66 12.53 8.24
C TRP A 245 0.47 13.27 8.86
N ILE A 246 0.71 14.17 9.83
CA ILE A 246 -0.33 15.08 10.33
C ILE A 246 -0.79 16.03 9.23
N ASP A 247 0.12 16.62 8.48
CA ASP A 247 -0.18 17.57 7.39
C ASP A 247 -0.79 16.87 6.16
N ALA A 248 -0.51 15.58 5.95
CA ALA A 248 -1.07 14.79 4.84
C ALA A 248 -2.59 14.62 4.97
N GLY A 249 -3.11 14.52 6.19
CA GLY A 249 -4.54 14.39 6.44
C GLY A 249 -5.35 15.48 5.74
N PRO A 250 -5.21 16.77 6.13
CA PRO A 250 -5.91 17.87 5.47
C PRO A 250 -5.69 17.91 3.96
N ALA A 251 -4.45 17.71 3.48
CA ALA A 251 -4.14 17.77 2.05
C ALA A 251 -4.92 16.72 1.24
N VAL A 252 -4.96 15.48 1.73
CA VAL A 252 -5.69 14.37 1.08
C VAL A 252 -7.20 14.57 1.16
N LEU A 253 -7.72 14.97 2.32
CA LEU A 253 -9.15 15.21 2.50
C LEU A 253 -9.65 16.39 1.66
N ASP A 254 -8.91 17.50 1.62
CA ASP A 254 -9.26 18.66 0.80
C ASP A 254 -9.26 18.33 -0.69
N TRP A 255 -8.37 17.43 -1.14
CA TRP A 255 -8.36 16.92 -2.50
C TRP A 255 -9.61 16.07 -2.77
N LEU A 256 -9.96 15.14 -1.88
CA LEU A 256 -11.15 14.28 -2.01
C LEU A 256 -12.45 15.08 -2.00
N LEU A 257 -12.58 16.08 -1.13
CA LEU A 257 -13.79 16.90 -1.00
C LEU A 257 -14.06 17.80 -2.21
N ARG A 258 -13.07 18.04 -3.06
CA ARG A 258 -13.26 18.71 -4.36
C ARG A 258 -13.77 17.76 -5.45
N ARG A 259 -13.81 16.44 -5.21
CA ARG A 259 -14.27 15.45 -6.19
C ARG A 259 -15.79 15.36 -6.18
N PRO A 260 -16.50 15.57 -7.32
CA PRO A 260 -17.96 15.48 -7.38
C PRO A 260 -18.48 14.06 -7.12
N GLU A 261 -17.65 13.04 -7.37
CA GLU A 261 -17.96 11.62 -7.16
C GLU A 261 -18.00 11.22 -5.68
N ILE A 262 -17.39 12.00 -4.79
CA ILE A 262 -17.16 11.58 -3.40
C ILE A 262 -18.22 12.12 -2.44
N ASP A 263 -18.73 11.21 -1.59
CA ASP A 263 -19.50 11.56 -0.42
C ASP A 263 -18.57 11.96 0.72
N GLY A 264 -18.46 13.26 0.96
CA GLY A 264 -17.57 13.80 1.99
C GLY A 264 -17.89 13.39 3.43
N GLN A 265 -19.09 12.80 3.67
CA GLN A 265 -19.46 12.26 4.99
C GLN A 265 -19.07 10.79 5.15
N ARG A 266 -18.61 10.13 4.08
CA ARG A 266 -18.31 8.70 4.06
C ARG A 266 -16.88 8.45 3.56
N ILE A 267 -15.89 9.09 4.21
CA ILE A 267 -14.47 8.93 3.96
C ILE A 267 -13.87 8.04 5.04
N GLY A 268 -13.31 6.90 4.66
CA GLY A 268 -12.64 5.95 5.55
C GLY A 268 -11.15 5.85 5.28
N VAL A 269 -10.42 5.29 6.25
CA VAL A 269 -9.00 4.98 6.14
C VAL A 269 -8.78 3.49 6.34
N SER A 270 -7.94 2.87 5.49
CA SER A 270 -7.44 1.52 5.69
C SER A 270 -5.93 1.52 5.56
N GLY A 271 -5.23 0.91 6.54
CA GLY A 271 -3.79 0.83 6.55
C GLY A 271 -3.28 -0.54 6.99
N ALA A 272 -2.17 -0.98 6.40
CA ALA A 272 -1.52 -2.25 6.73
C ALA A 272 -0.05 -2.03 7.10
N SER A 273 0.46 -2.79 8.08
CA SER A 273 1.83 -2.68 8.57
C SER A 273 2.14 -1.23 9.01
N PHE A 274 3.20 -0.60 8.54
CA PHE A 274 3.42 0.85 8.79
C PHE A 274 2.26 1.73 8.32
N GLY A 275 1.48 1.31 7.33
CA GLY A 275 0.25 1.98 6.95
C GLY A 275 -0.78 2.03 8.09
N SER A 276 -0.74 1.07 9.03
CA SER A 276 -1.57 1.12 10.24
C SER A 276 -1.18 2.28 11.15
N PHE A 277 0.11 2.49 11.37
CA PHE A 277 0.63 3.63 12.15
C PHE A 277 0.29 4.96 11.45
N PHE A 278 0.60 5.06 10.17
CA PHE A 278 0.36 6.28 9.40
C PHE A 278 -1.14 6.62 9.31
N GLY A 279 -1.99 5.62 9.07
CA GLY A 279 -3.43 5.78 9.05
C GLY A 279 -4.00 6.18 10.41
N THR A 280 -3.40 5.68 11.51
CA THR A 280 -3.74 6.09 12.88
C THR A 280 -3.43 7.56 13.12
N ILE A 281 -2.21 8.00 12.77
CA ILE A 281 -1.80 9.41 12.95
C ILE A 281 -2.65 10.35 12.09
N LEU A 282 -2.92 9.96 10.84
CA LEU A 282 -3.79 10.71 9.94
C LEU A 282 -5.19 10.84 10.54
N THR A 283 -5.81 9.73 10.97
CA THR A 283 -7.15 9.72 11.58
C THR A 283 -7.22 10.54 12.86
N ALA A 284 -6.20 10.45 13.71
CA ALA A 284 -6.16 11.17 14.98
C ALA A 284 -6.12 12.71 14.82
N ASN A 285 -5.64 13.18 13.68
CA ASN A 285 -5.46 14.61 13.42
C ASN A 285 -6.37 15.14 12.29
N GLU A 286 -7.27 14.29 11.75
CA GLU A 286 -8.22 14.67 10.70
C GLU A 286 -9.66 14.24 11.07
N PRO A 287 -10.42 15.12 11.71
CA PRO A 287 -11.74 14.78 12.25
C PRO A 287 -12.82 14.51 11.19
N ARG A 288 -12.55 14.80 9.92
CA ARG A 288 -13.47 14.49 8.81
C ARG A 288 -13.47 13.01 8.39
N ILE A 289 -12.58 12.19 8.93
CA ILE A 289 -12.56 10.75 8.71
C ILE A 289 -13.73 10.11 9.47
N ALA A 290 -14.57 9.39 8.73
CA ALA A 290 -15.78 8.77 9.27
C ALA A 290 -15.51 7.44 9.99
N ALA A 291 -14.53 6.67 9.56
CA ALA A 291 -14.12 5.41 10.17
C ALA A 291 -12.72 4.98 9.72
N THR A 292 -12.05 4.17 10.55
CA THR A 292 -10.71 3.64 10.23
C THR A 292 -10.61 2.16 10.55
N ALA A 293 -9.97 1.39 9.67
CA ALA A 293 -9.70 -0.02 9.89
C ALA A 293 -8.26 -0.36 9.50
N VAL A 294 -7.45 -0.84 10.45
CA VAL A 294 -6.04 -1.17 10.24
C VAL A 294 -5.76 -2.64 10.50
N ILE A 295 -4.75 -3.19 9.82
CA ILE A 295 -4.39 -4.60 9.88
C ILE A 295 -2.87 -4.78 9.89
N SER A 296 -2.37 -5.90 10.48
CA SER A 296 -0.93 -6.19 10.55
C SER A 296 -0.18 -5.00 11.16
N THR A 297 -0.38 -4.77 12.43
CA THR A 297 -0.07 -3.50 13.09
C THR A 297 1.41 -3.20 13.24
N CYS A 298 1.82 -1.92 13.11
CA CYS A 298 3.12 -1.40 13.52
C CYS A 298 2.88 -0.24 14.51
N LEU A 299 2.49 -0.58 15.75
CA LEU A 299 1.99 0.38 16.75
C LEU A 299 2.88 0.46 18.00
N GLU A 300 4.10 -0.06 17.94
CA GLU A 300 5.08 0.13 19.00
C GLU A 300 5.65 1.55 18.94
N PRO A 301 5.53 2.37 20.01
CA PRO A 301 6.17 3.67 20.08
C PRO A 301 7.71 3.56 19.93
N GLY A 302 8.27 4.34 18.99
CA GLY A 302 9.70 4.27 18.68
C GLY A 302 10.10 3.08 17.81
N CYS A 303 9.20 2.14 17.54
CA CYS A 303 9.40 1.01 16.61
C CYS A 303 10.68 0.18 16.90
N HIS A 304 10.99 -0.06 18.19
CA HIS A 304 12.24 -0.73 18.59
C HIS A 304 12.33 -2.14 18.02
N THR A 305 11.28 -2.94 18.17
CA THR A 305 11.26 -4.34 17.72
C THR A 305 11.59 -4.46 16.23
N ILE A 306 10.91 -3.69 15.39
CA ILE A 306 11.13 -3.77 13.94
C ILE A 306 12.49 -3.20 13.51
N PHE A 307 13.03 -2.18 14.21
CA PHE A 307 14.30 -1.57 13.82
C PHE A 307 15.53 -2.24 14.43
N GLU A 308 15.42 -2.80 15.64
CA GLU A 308 16.59 -3.32 16.36
C GLU A 308 16.60 -4.85 16.49
N GLU A 309 15.42 -5.51 16.48
CA GLU A 309 15.34 -6.96 16.70
C GLU A 309 15.01 -7.74 15.42
N ALA A 310 14.10 -7.23 14.58
CA ALA A 310 13.71 -7.87 13.33
C ALA A 310 14.82 -7.81 12.25
N SER A 311 14.50 -8.09 10.99
CA SER A 311 15.50 -8.05 9.91
C SER A 311 16.20 -6.69 9.82
N PRO A 312 17.53 -6.63 9.68
CA PRO A 312 18.28 -5.37 9.59
C PRO A 312 17.93 -4.55 8.34
N THR A 313 17.23 -5.13 7.40
CA THR A 313 16.71 -4.45 6.20
C THR A 313 15.67 -3.39 6.53
N PHE A 314 14.84 -3.63 7.55
CA PHE A 314 13.74 -2.72 7.91
C PHE A 314 14.24 -1.35 8.36
N LYS A 315 15.21 -1.30 9.27
CA LYS A 315 15.79 -0.04 9.72
C LYS A 315 16.45 0.72 8.57
N LYS A 316 17.26 0.01 7.76
CA LYS A 316 17.92 0.59 6.59
C LYS A 316 16.91 1.19 5.60
N ARG A 317 15.83 0.46 5.30
CA ARG A 317 14.73 0.94 4.45
C ARG A 317 14.08 2.19 5.03
N PHE A 318 13.77 2.19 6.32
CA PHE A 318 13.11 3.31 6.95
C PHE A 318 14.00 4.56 7.07
N MET A 319 15.31 4.39 7.18
CA MET A 319 16.27 5.50 7.08
C MET A 319 16.15 6.22 5.74
N TRP A 320 16.08 5.48 4.62
CA TRP A 320 15.83 6.07 3.31
C TRP A 320 14.45 6.76 3.23
N MET A 321 13.39 6.12 3.71
CA MET A 321 12.04 6.68 3.75
C MET A 321 11.97 8.02 4.53
N SER A 322 12.82 8.20 5.51
CA SER A 322 12.90 9.38 6.38
C SER A 322 14.07 10.33 6.08
N ASN A 323 14.84 10.05 5.01
CA ASN A 323 16.01 10.83 4.57
C ASN A 323 17.14 10.92 5.61
N TYR A 324 17.39 9.84 6.33
CA TYR A 324 18.53 9.75 7.24
C TYR A 324 19.61 8.85 6.68
N THR A 325 20.84 9.35 6.62
CA THR A 325 22.05 8.57 6.29
C THR A 325 22.89 8.24 7.52
N ASP A 326 22.72 9.00 8.61
CA ASP A 326 23.37 8.80 9.90
C ASP A 326 22.47 8.01 10.84
N GLU A 327 22.93 6.81 11.23
CA GLU A 327 22.17 5.89 12.07
C GLU A 327 21.87 6.44 13.47
N ALA A 328 22.80 7.22 14.07
CA ALA A 328 22.58 7.80 15.39
C ALA A 328 21.49 8.87 15.38
N LYS A 329 21.50 9.72 14.34
CA LYS A 329 20.44 10.71 14.13
C LYS A 329 19.09 10.04 13.84
N PHE A 330 19.10 8.96 13.07
CA PHE A 330 17.90 8.16 12.84
C PHE A 330 17.34 7.57 14.14
N ASN A 331 18.18 7.06 15.03
CA ASN A 331 17.74 6.52 16.30
C ASN A 331 17.02 7.56 17.18
N GLU A 332 17.49 8.81 17.15
CA GLU A 332 16.76 9.90 17.84
C GLU A 332 15.44 10.25 17.15
N PHE A 333 15.43 10.25 15.82
CA PHE A 333 14.19 10.45 15.07
C PHE A 333 13.18 9.33 15.34
N ALA A 334 13.60 8.07 15.37
CA ALA A 334 12.70 6.92 15.60
C ALA A 334 11.92 7.06 16.91
N LYS A 335 12.51 7.62 17.97
CA LYS A 335 11.84 7.88 19.25
C LYS A 335 10.64 8.84 19.12
N THR A 336 10.59 9.64 18.06
CA THR A 336 9.47 10.55 17.79
C THR A 336 8.26 9.86 17.16
N LEU A 337 8.44 8.62 16.65
CA LEU A 337 7.36 7.85 16.03
C LEU A 337 6.47 7.26 17.13
N THR A 338 5.45 7.99 17.52
CA THR A 338 4.51 7.57 18.58
C THR A 338 3.08 7.97 18.24
N TRP A 339 2.14 7.13 18.65
CA TRP A 339 0.72 7.46 18.64
C TRP A 339 0.26 8.15 19.93
N GLU A 340 1.07 8.15 20.96
CA GLU A 340 0.77 8.75 22.27
C GLU A 340 0.50 10.25 22.13
N GLY A 341 -0.53 10.76 22.77
CA GLY A 341 -1.00 12.15 22.60
C GLY A 341 -1.79 12.43 21.32
N HIS A 342 -1.98 11.41 20.48
CA HIS A 342 -2.77 11.50 19.24
C HIS A 342 -4.05 10.68 19.29
N VAL A 343 -3.97 9.39 19.64
CA VAL A 343 -5.12 8.46 19.54
C VAL A 343 -6.26 8.78 20.47
N GLU A 344 -6.00 9.48 21.56
CA GLU A 344 -7.01 9.99 22.50
C GLU A 344 -7.98 10.98 21.84
N LYS A 345 -7.61 11.55 20.68
CA LYS A 345 -8.45 12.46 19.89
C LYS A 345 -9.44 11.71 18.99
N ILE A 346 -9.22 10.42 18.70
CA ILE A 346 -10.07 9.64 17.80
C ILE A 346 -11.44 9.43 18.47
N ARG A 347 -12.48 9.90 17.79
CA ARG A 347 -13.90 9.78 18.21
C ARG A 347 -14.72 8.92 17.28
N THR A 348 -14.19 8.64 16.08
CA THR A 348 -14.86 7.86 15.05
C THR A 348 -14.62 6.36 15.24
N PRO A 349 -15.48 5.48 14.70
CA PRO A 349 -15.30 4.04 14.77
C PRO A 349 -13.92 3.59 14.29
N TYR A 350 -13.27 2.74 15.06
CA TYR A 350 -11.91 2.27 14.79
C TYR A 350 -11.79 0.75 14.95
N LEU A 351 -11.27 0.06 13.93
CA LEU A 351 -10.96 -1.37 13.95
C LEU A 351 -9.46 -1.59 13.90
N VAL A 352 -8.97 -2.48 14.73
CA VAL A 352 -7.62 -3.07 14.65
C VAL A 352 -7.73 -4.57 14.45
N VAL A 353 -6.98 -5.09 13.47
CA VAL A 353 -6.81 -6.53 13.26
C VAL A 353 -5.32 -6.88 13.42
N ALA A 354 -5.01 -7.71 14.41
CA ALA A 354 -3.64 -8.02 14.81
C ALA A 354 -3.40 -9.53 14.93
N GLY A 355 -2.15 -9.94 14.79
CA GLY A 355 -1.68 -11.28 15.11
C GLY A 355 -1.33 -11.40 16.60
N GLU A 356 -1.64 -12.55 17.23
CA GLU A 356 -1.27 -12.81 18.62
C GLU A 356 0.24 -12.85 18.82
N ALA A 357 0.98 -13.40 17.84
CA ALA A 357 2.42 -13.59 17.88
C ALA A 357 3.14 -12.69 16.87
N ASP A 358 2.68 -11.43 16.74
CA ASP A 358 3.30 -10.44 15.82
C ASP A 358 4.75 -10.18 16.23
N GLU A 359 5.68 -10.57 15.37
CA GLU A 359 7.12 -10.51 15.59
C GLU A 359 7.74 -9.14 15.21
N LEU A 360 6.96 -8.26 14.60
CA LEU A 360 7.42 -6.92 14.19
C LEU A 360 6.88 -5.80 15.07
N SER A 361 5.72 -6.04 15.70
CA SER A 361 5.08 -5.07 16.59
C SER A 361 4.30 -5.83 17.67
N PRO A 362 4.91 -6.11 18.82
CA PRO A 362 4.30 -6.88 19.89
C PRO A 362 2.89 -6.42 20.25
N LEU A 363 1.99 -7.39 20.46
CA LEU A 363 0.54 -7.16 20.61
C LEU A 363 0.20 -6.20 21.75
N GLU A 364 0.99 -6.18 22.82
CA GLU A 364 0.78 -5.29 23.98
C GLU A 364 0.76 -3.79 23.58
N HIS A 365 1.52 -3.39 22.57
CA HIS A 365 1.50 -2.00 22.08
C HIS A 365 0.19 -1.67 21.38
N THR A 366 -0.38 -2.63 20.66
CA THR A 366 -1.70 -2.52 20.02
C THR A 366 -2.80 -2.45 21.10
N GLU A 367 -2.74 -3.29 22.13
CA GLU A 367 -3.70 -3.28 23.24
C GLU A 367 -3.63 -1.97 24.04
N ARG A 368 -2.42 -1.45 24.31
CA ARG A 368 -2.23 -0.14 24.94
C ARG A 368 -2.85 0.99 24.11
N MET A 369 -2.59 0.99 22.80
CA MET A 369 -3.14 2.04 21.91
C MET A 369 -4.68 2.01 21.89
N ILE A 370 -5.28 0.84 21.75
CA ILE A 370 -6.74 0.66 21.78
C ILE A 370 -7.32 1.11 23.13
N GLY A 371 -6.63 0.78 24.24
CA GLY A 371 -7.01 1.23 25.58
C GLY A 371 -7.00 2.74 25.77
N ALA A 372 -6.10 3.45 25.09
CA ALA A 372 -5.99 4.91 25.15
C ALA A 372 -7.07 5.65 24.33
N MET A 373 -7.75 4.98 23.40
CA MET A 373 -8.79 5.58 22.57
C MET A 373 -10.07 5.87 23.36
N SER A 374 -10.78 6.92 22.99
CA SER A 374 -12.06 7.30 23.61
C SER A 374 -13.29 6.97 22.73
N GLY A 375 -13.10 6.81 21.41
CA GLY A 375 -14.17 6.51 20.46
C GLY A 375 -14.60 5.05 20.45
N PRO A 376 -15.66 4.71 19.71
CA PRO A 376 -16.10 3.33 19.49
C PRO A 376 -14.99 2.55 18.78
N ARG A 377 -14.58 1.39 19.33
CA ARG A 377 -13.41 0.66 18.85
C ARG A 377 -13.57 -0.84 18.92
N GLN A 378 -12.88 -1.55 18.05
CA GLN A 378 -12.86 -3.00 18.02
C GLN A 378 -11.44 -3.49 17.80
N LEU A 379 -11.03 -4.49 18.58
CA LEU A 379 -9.77 -5.21 18.45
C LEU A 379 -10.07 -6.65 18.08
N VAL A 380 -9.52 -7.13 16.96
CA VAL A 380 -9.64 -8.53 16.54
C VAL A 380 -8.25 -9.15 16.49
N ILE A 381 -8.03 -10.18 17.31
CA ILE A 381 -6.76 -10.89 17.46
C ILE A 381 -6.92 -12.29 16.88
N TYR A 382 -6.00 -12.69 16.02
CA TYR A 382 -5.96 -14.04 15.45
C TYR A 382 -4.91 -14.88 16.15
N ALA A 383 -5.34 -16.01 16.73
CA ALA A 383 -4.46 -16.95 17.43
C ALA A 383 -3.33 -17.45 16.51
N ASP A 384 -2.13 -17.61 17.07
CA ASP A 384 -0.92 -18.08 16.41
C ASP A 384 -0.47 -17.25 15.19
N SER A 385 -1.14 -16.14 14.90
CA SER A 385 -0.82 -15.30 13.75
C SER A 385 0.35 -14.37 14.04
N ARG A 386 1.25 -14.31 13.08
CA ARG A 386 2.36 -13.36 13.04
C ARG A 386 1.91 -12.02 12.45
N HIS A 387 2.89 -11.16 12.07
CA HIS A 387 2.62 -9.86 11.45
C HIS A 387 1.71 -9.95 10.22
N SER A 388 1.94 -10.89 9.33
CA SER A 388 1.05 -11.17 8.19
C SER A 388 -0.18 -11.97 8.63
N VAL A 389 -1.22 -11.27 9.09
CA VAL A 389 -2.46 -11.85 9.58
C VAL A 389 -3.26 -12.49 8.45
N GLY A 390 -3.20 -13.77 8.26
CA GLY A 390 -3.97 -14.44 7.18
C GLY A 390 -3.52 -15.86 6.86
N ASN A 391 -2.34 -16.25 7.34
CA ASN A 391 -1.73 -17.53 6.98
C ASN A 391 -1.80 -18.56 8.13
N VAL A 392 -2.87 -18.53 8.91
CA VAL A 392 -3.08 -19.41 10.07
C VAL A 392 -4.48 -20.00 10.02
N PRO A 393 -4.73 -21.17 10.67
CA PRO A 393 -6.05 -21.78 10.74
C PRO A 393 -7.15 -20.83 11.23
N ALA A 394 -6.88 -20.01 12.22
CA ALA A 394 -7.81 -19.00 12.75
C ALA A 394 -8.34 -18.06 11.65
N ALA A 395 -7.48 -17.66 10.70
CA ALA A 395 -7.87 -16.79 9.60
C ALA A 395 -8.66 -17.52 8.50
N ASN A 396 -8.43 -18.82 8.31
CA ASN A 396 -9.11 -19.62 7.29
C ASN A 396 -10.46 -20.16 7.74
N LEU A 397 -10.58 -20.52 9.02
CA LEU A 397 -11.79 -21.09 9.60
C LEU A 397 -12.69 -20.04 10.26
N GLY A 398 -12.13 -18.91 10.67
CA GLY A 398 -12.82 -17.72 11.12
C GLY A 398 -13.04 -16.69 10.02
N PRO A 399 -13.38 -15.44 10.37
CA PRO A 399 -13.47 -14.36 9.39
C PRO A 399 -12.12 -14.11 8.71
N PHE A 400 -12.07 -14.12 7.39
CA PHE A 400 -10.82 -13.83 6.67
C PHE A 400 -10.40 -12.36 6.87
N PRO A 401 -9.21 -12.07 7.41
CA PRO A 401 -8.84 -10.73 7.91
C PRO A 401 -9.05 -9.58 6.91
N PRO A 402 -8.57 -9.64 5.65
CA PRO A 402 -8.81 -8.56 4.69
C PRO A 402 -10.28 -8.35 4.34
N THR A 403 -11.08 -9.42 4.33
CA THR A 403 -12.53 -9.35 4.09
C THR A 403 -13.24 -8.73 5.29
N LEU A 404 -12.86 -9.12 6.50
CA LEU A 404 -13.37 -8.52 7.74
C LEU A 404 -13.14 -7.01 7.76
N VAL A 405 -11.91 -6.55 7.44
CA VAL A 405 -11.56 -5.13 7.37
C VAL A 405 -12.47 -4.38 6.39
N ALA A 406 -12.64 -4.93 5.18
CA ALA A 406 -13.46 -4.29 4.15
C ALA A 406 -14.95 -4.24 4.53
N ASP A 407 -15.52 -5.36 4.99
CA ASP A 407 -16.93 -5.43 5.41
C ASP A 407 -17.20 -4.52 6.60
N TRP A 408 -16.29 -4.51 7.57
CA TRP A 408 -16.41 -3.66 8.75
C TRP A 408 -16.38 -2.18 8.36
N LEU A 409 -15.39 -1.76 7.56
CA LEU A 409 -15.23 -0.36 7.19
C LEU A 409 -16.43 0.13 6.36
N VAL A 410 -16.85 -0.63 5.36
CA VAL A 410 -18.03 -0.30 4.54
C VAL A 410 -19.31 -0.20 5.39
N ALA A 411 -19.46 -1.10 6.38
CA ALA A 411 -20.61 -1.02 7.29
C ALA A 411 -20.60 0.29 8.10
N ARG A 412 -19.41 0.74 8.56
CA ARG A 412 -19.30 2.04 9.28
C ARG A 412 -19.57 3.23 8.37
N LEU A 413 -19.04 3.22 7.15
CA LEU A 413 -19.30 4.26 6.16
C LEU A 413 -20.80 4.35 5.78
N ASN A 414 -21.54 3.27 5.97
CA ASN A 414 -23.01 3.22 5.81
C ASN A 414 -23.78 3.44 7.12
N GLY A 415 -23.14 3.99 8.16
CA GLY A 415 -23.78 4.42 9.39
C GLY A 415 -24.14 3.29 10.38
N LYS A 416 -23.69 2.04 10.14
CA LYS A 416 -23.96 0.97 11.13
C LYS A 416 -23.12 1.19 12.38
N PRO A 417 -23.69 1.07 13.59
CA PRO A 417 -22.96 1.24 14.84
C PRO A 417 -21.94 0.13 15.06
N VAL A 418 -20.95 0.37 15.92
CA VAL A 418 -19.98 -0.63 16.38
C VAL A 418 -20.07 -0.76 17.91
N ASN A 419 -20.02 -1.98 18.40
CA ASN A 419 -19.79 -2.25 19.81
C ASN A 419 -18.30 -2.23 20.10
N SER A 420 -17.90 -1.62 21.22
CA SER A 420 -16.52 -1.67 21.68
C SER A 420 -16.21 -3.05 22.24
N GLU A 421 -15.58 -3.90 21.43
CA GLU A 421 -15.36 -5.31 21.71
C GLU A 421 -13.93 -5.74 21.33
N ARG A 422 -13.37 -6.63 22.16
CA ARG A 422 -12.20 -7.43 21.85
C ARG A 422 -12.65 -8.81 21.37
N TRP A 423 -12.25 -9.19 20.17
CA TRP A 423 -12.47 -10.54 19.64
C TRP A 423 -11.15 -11.31 19.61
N PHE A 424 -11.19 -12.54 20.09
CA PHE A 424 -10.12 -13.51 19.92
C PHE A 424 -10.61 -14.62 19.00
N VAL A 425 -9.97 -14.78 17.85
CA VAL A 425 -10.31 -15.80 16.87
C VAL A 425 -9.40 -17.01 17.10
N GLU A 426 -9.97 -18.07 17.64
CA GLU A 426 -9.25 -19.31 17.95
C GLU A 426 -8.83 -20.08 16.67
N PRO A 427 -7.89 -21.02 16.75
CA PRO A 427 -7.49 -21.85 15.62
C PRO A 427 -8.64 -22.64 14.98
N THR A 428 -9.72 -22.88 15.74
CA THR A 428 -10.97 -23.54 15.27
C THR A 428 -11.88 -22.61 14.47
N GLY A 429 -11.55 -21.31 14.37
CA GLY A 429 -12.42 -20.27 13.82
C GLY A 429 -13.48 -19.74 14.78
N ARG A 430 -13.57 -20.27 16.01
CA ARG A 430 -14.47 -19.76 17.04
C ARG A 430 -14.02 -18.36 17.48
N ILE A 431 -15.00 -17.45 17.67
CA ILE A 431 -14.74 -16.09 18.14
C ILE A 431 -15.15 -15.98 19.60
N VAL A 432 -14.20 -15.66 20.46
CA VAL A 432 -14.46 -15.28 21.86
C VAL A 432 -14.50 -13.76 21.94
N LYS A 433 -15.59 -13.21 22.49
CA LYS A 433 -15.81 -11.76 22.57
C LYS A 433 -15.80 -11.31 24.01
N THR A 434 -15.14 -10.19 24.27
CA THR A 434 -15.15 -9.46 25.54
C THR A 434 -15.40 -7.98 25.30
N ALA A 435 -15.92 -7.24 26.26
CA ALA A 435 -16.02 -5.77 26.19
C ALA A 435 -14.62 -5.13 26.23
N LEU A 436 -14.46 -3.97 25.57
CA LEU A 436 -13.29 -3.09 25.63
C LEU A 436 -13.54 -1.89 26.52
#